data_2f45b702f9564db3f63884c5a979166a
#
_entry.id   2f45b702f9564db3f63884c5a979166a
#
_cell.length_a   1.000
_cell.length_b   1.000
_cell.length_c   1.000
_cell.angle_alpha   90.00
_cell.angle_beta   90.00
_cell.angle_gamma   90.00
#
_symmetry.space_group_name_H-M   'P 1'
#
loop_
_entity.id
_entity.type
_entity.pdbx_description
1 polymer ?
#
loop_
_entity_poly.entity_id
_entity_poly.type
_entity_poly.pdbx_seq_one_letter_code
_entity_poly.pdbx_strand_id
1 'polypeptide(L)'
;MDRAALDALQSKLEEQVKEHFPDDGVQRVVLLQHGDDPEVEPGGLWVRVFFKVAGIPSDREGSQARIQFFAAWRDAHQAMRNELQREFAQVLPAARLLEFKFITDDDTVLKGSDTMLIGGSAADLAERQRDLTPVMARLGPVDLWTLDTLITAGIAANRAEAVRWVLARIRERPAYQKLSERARELDELKAQF
;
A
#
# COMPACT_ATOMS: atom_id res chain seq x y z
N MET A 1 13.84 -12.55 -1.38
CA MET A 1 15.14 -11.95 -0.98
C MET A 1 15.42 -12.39 0.44
N ASP A 2 16.68 -12.64 0.80
CA ASP A 2 17.06 -13.01 2.18
C ASP A 2 16.81 -11.82 3.13
N ARG A 3 16.43 -12.11 4.39
CA ARG A 3 16.08 -11.09 5.39
C ARG A 3 17.22 -10.13 5.68
N ALA A 4 18.44 -10.63 5.80
CA ALA A 4 19.63 -9.81 6.04
C ALA A 4 19.91 -8.84 4.87
N ALA A 5 19.68 -9.28 3.63
CA ALA A 5 19.82 -8.45 2.45
C ALA A 5 18.73 -7.37 2.37
N LEU A 6 17.51 -7.69 2.83
CA LEU A 6 16.41 -6.73 2.97
C LEU A 6 16.74 -5.64 3.99
N ASP A 7 17.21 -6.04 5.17
CA ASP A 7 17.54 -5.11 6.26
C ASP A 7 18.68 -4.15 5.86
N ALA A 8 19.74 -4.66 5.18
CA ALA A 8 20.82 -3.85 4.66
C ALA A 8 20.34 -2.85 3.58
N LEU A 9 19.47 -3.31 2.69
CA LEU A 9 18.88 -2.48 1.66
C LEU A 9 17.97 -1.40 2.27
N GLN A 10 17.15 -1.77 3.25
CA GLN A 10 16.28 -0.84 3.97
C GLN A 10 17.08 0.29 4.63
N SER A 11 18.19 -0.03 5.31
CA SER A 11 19.06 0.97 5.93
C SER A 11 19.65 1.94 4.90
N LYS A 12 20.08 1.44 3.75
CA LYS A 12 20.60 2.28 2.66
C LYS A 12 19.53 3.21 2.08
N LEU A 13 18.31 2.69 1.88
CA LEU A 13 17.20 3.51 1.39
C LEU A 13 16.77 4.55 2.41
N GLU A 14 16.86 4.25 3.69
CA GLU A 14 16.57 5.21 4.75
C GLU A 14 17.57 6.39 4.75
N GLU A 15 18.84 6.15 4.52
CA GLU A 15 19.84 7.21 4.31
C GLU A 15 19.49 8.07 3.09
N GLN A 16 19.21 7.45 1.95
CA GLN A 16 18.82 8.18 0.73
C GLN A 16 17.57 9.04 0.95
N VAL A 17 16.53 8.50 1.60
CA VAL A 17 15.33 9.27 1.90
C VAL A 17 15.64 10.47 2.80
N LYS A 18 16.48 10.29 3.83
CA LYS A 18 16.89 11.37 4.72
C LYS A 18 17.69 12.48 4.02
N GLU A 19 18.48 12.13 3.00
CA GLU A 19 19.18 13.11 2.15
C GLU A 19 18.21 13.97 1.34
N HIS A 20 17.13 13.37 0.82
CA HIS A 20 16.10 14.09 0.06
C HIS A 20 15.15 14.90 0.94
N PHE A 21 14.92 14.46 2.17
CA PHE A 21 13.99 15.06 3.13
C PHE A 21 14.67 15.37 4.48
N PRO A 22 15.68 16.25 4.49
CA PRO A 22 16.48 16.50 5.69
C PRO A 22 15.67 17.13 6.84
N ASP A 23 14.66 17.93 6.53
CA ASP A 23 13.86 18.71 7.49
C ASP A 23 12.51 18.05 7.82
N ASP A 24 12.14 16.97 7.16
CA ASP A 24 10.77 16.41 7.23
C ASP A 24 10.58 15.30 8.27
N GLY A 25 11.51 15.09 9.17
CA GLY A 25 11.37 14.14 10.27
C GLY A 25 11.15 12.69 9.80
N VAL A 26 11.93 12.22 8.82
CA VAL A 26 11.92 10.82 8.39
C VAL A 26 12.18 9.90 9.57
N GLN A 27 11.19 9.06 9.89
CA GLN A 27 11.25 8.12 11.01
C GLN A 27 11.89 6.80 10.62
N ARG A 28 11.37 6.22 9.55
CA ARG A 28 11.82 4.91 9.05
C ARG A 28 11.38 4.68 7.62
N VAL A 29 12.10 3.79 6.96
CA VAL A 29 11.69 3.18 5.68
C VAL A 29 11.41 1.71 5.92
N VAL A 30 10.37 1.16 5.33
CA VAL A 30 10.01 -0.26 5.41
C VAL A 30 9.87 -0.81 4.01
N LEU A 31 10.54 -1.93 3.76
CA LEU A 31 10.38 -2.72 2.55
C LEU A 31 9.37 -3.82 2.81
N LEU A 32 8.31 -3.86 2.01
CA LEU A 32 7.26 -4.86 2.07
C LEU A 32 7.35 -5.76 0.84
N GLN A 33 7.48 -7.05 1.07
CA GLN A 33 7.44 -8.07 0.02
C GLN A 33 6.15 -8.88 0.11
N HIS A 34 5.91 -9.72 -0.89
CA HIS A 34 4.79 -10.63 -0.86
C HIS A 34 4.82 -11.50 0.41
N GLY A 35 3.72 -11.49 1.16
CA GLY A 35 3.58 -12.13 2.46
C GLY A 35 3.67 -11.16 3.66
N ASP A 36 4.37 -10.02 3.53
CA ASP A 36 4.37 -8.97 4.56
C ASP A 36 3.08 -8.13 4.47
N ASP A 37 2.62 -7.86 3.24
CA ASP A 37 1.38 -7.17 2.95
C ASP A 37 0.63 -7.90 1.82
N PRO A 38 -0.68 -8.19 1.97
CA PRO A 38 -1.44 -8.96 1.01
C PRO A 38 -1.65 -8.28 -0.35
N GLU A 39 -1.43 -6.97 -0.42
CA GLU A 39 -1.53 -6.22 -1.67
C GLU A 39 -0.24 -6.27 -2.50
N VAL A 40 0.87 -6.73 -1.91
CA VAL A 40 2.14 -6.90 -2.63
C VAL A 40 2.09 -8.18 -3.47
N GLU A 41 2.18 -8.03 -4.78
CA GLU A 41 2.19 -9.16 -5.73
C GLU A 41 3.44 -10.04 -5.56
N PRO A 42 3.38 -11.34 -5.90
CA PRO A 42 4.55 -12.21 -5.91
C PRO A 42 5.69 -11.60 -6.76
N GLY A 43 6.88 -11.49 -6.17
CA GLY A 43 8.05 -10.86 -6.81
C GLY A 43 8.03 -9.33 -6.85
N GLY A 44 6.96 -8.70 -6.36
CA GLY A 44 6.87 -7.25 -6.18
C GLY A 44 7.49 -6.81 -4.86
N LEU A 45 7.83 -5.53 -4.78
CA LEU A 45 8.35 -4.87 -3.59
C LEU A 45 7.66 -3.51 -3.45
N TRP A 46 7.22 -3.18 -2.24
CA TRP A 46 6.73 -1.86 -1.91
C TRP A 46 7.69 -1.18 -0.95
N VAL A 47 7.90 0.11 -1.16
CA VAL A 47 8.70 0.95 -0.27
C VAL A 47 7.74 1.87 0.47
N ARG A 48 7.73 1.79 1.80
CA ARG A 48 6.90 2.63 2.66
C ARG A 48 7.80 3.52 3.51
N VAL A 49 7.64 4.83 3.36
CA VAL A 49 8.39 5.86 4.10
C VAL A 49 7.47 6.48 5.14
N PHE A 50 7.93 6.55 6.38
CA PHE A 50 7.19 7.14 7.48
C PHE A 50 7.81 8.47 7.89
N PHE A 51 7.00 9.52 7.92
CA PHE A 51 7.36 10.85 8.38
C PHE A 51 6.67 11.17 9.69
N LYS A 52 7.37 11.80 10.62
CA LYS A 52 6.75 12.37 11.82
C LYS A 52 6.21 13.74 11.52
N VAL A 53 4.95 14.00 11.89
CA VAL A 53 4.27 15.28 11.68
C VAL A 53 3.59 15.73 12.96
N ALA A 54 3.69 17.04 13.28
CA ALA A 54 3.10 17.63 14.45
C ALA A 54 1.78 18.34 14.11
N GLY A 55 0.88 18.40 15.08
CA GLY A 55 -0.32 19.25 15.03
C GLY A 55 -1.41 18.79 14.04
N ILE A 56 -1.33 17.58 13.50
CA ILE A 56 -2.35 17.04 12.61
C ILE A 56 -3.29 16.12 13.40
N PRO A 57 -4.60 16.43 13.51
CA PRO A 57 -5.53 15.57 14.24
C PRO A 57 -5.68 14.20 13.59
N SER A 58 -5.59 13.14 14.40
CA SER A 58 -5.76 11.75 13.95
C SER A 58 -7.23 11.29 13.93
N ASP A 59 -8.13 12.01 14.60
CA ASP A 59 -9.55 11.70 14.75
C ASP A 59 -10.40 11.95 13.49
N ARG A 60 -11.71 11.69 13.59
CA ARG A 60 -12.66 11.89 12.50
C ARG A 60 -12.88 13.37 12.16
N GLU A 61 -12.80 14.26 13.14
CA GLU A 61 -13.05 15.69 12.97
C GLU A 61 -11.91 16.36 12.18
N GLY A 62 -10.68 15.83 12.29
CA GLY A 62 -9.52 16.27 11.54
C GLY A 62 -9.45 15.85 10.08
N SER A 63 -10.49 15.23 9.50
CA SER A 63 -10.41 14.69 8.12
C SER A 63 -10.11 15.74 7.07
N GLN A 64 -10.68 16.93 7.18
CA GLN A 64 -10.43 18.04 6.25
C GLN A 64 -9.02 18.62 6.42
N ALA A 65 -8.55 18.74 7.65
CA ALA A 65 -7.19 19.19 7.94
C ALA A 65 -6.15 18.21 7.35
N ARG A 66 -6.40 16.89 7.45
CA ARG A 66 -5.54 15.87 6.83
C ARG A 66 -5.51 15.97 5.31
N ILE A 67 -6.67 16.15 4.66
CA ILE A 67 -6.73 16.31 3.19
C ILE A 67 -5.92 17.53 2.75
N GLN A 68 -6.07 18.66 3.44
CA GLN A 68 -5.31 19.87 3.17
C GLN A 68 -3.81 19.68 3.41
N PHE A 69 -3.45 19.00 4.50
CA PHE A 69 -2.06 18.65 4.79
C PHE A 69 -1.44 17.79 3.68
N PHE A 70 -2.09 16.70 3.27
CA PHE A 70 -1.57 15.84 2.21
C PHE A 70 -1.41 16.58 0.87
N ALA A 71 -2.34 17.46 0.53
CA ALA A 71 -2.25 18.27 -0.67
C ALA A 71 -1.06 19.24 -0.59
N ALA A 72 -0.96 19.99 0.49
CA ALA A 72 0.12 20.95 0.70
C ALA A 72 1.50 20.28 0.77
N TRP A 73 1.60 19.15 1.48
CA TRP A 73 2.84 18.38 1.55
C TRP A 73 3.28 17.86 0.18
N ARG A 74 2.33 17.31 -0.59
CA ARG A 74 2.57 16.82 -1.96
C ARG A 74 3.10 17.92 -2.85
N ASP A 75 2.48 19.09 -2.83
CA ASP A 75 2.84 20.24 -3.65
C ASP A 75 4.23 20.77 -3.27
N ALA A 76 4.51 20.89 -1.96
CA ALA A 76 5.79 21.35 -1.44
C ALA A 76 6.96 20.40 -1.79
N HIS A 77 6.71 19.08 -1.84
CA HIS A 77 7.76 18.07 -2.01
C HIS A 77 7.75 17.37 -3.38
N GLN A 78 7.03 17.91 -4.36
CA GLN A 78 6.85 17.25 -5.67
C GLN A 78 8.18 16.95 -6.37
N ALA A 79 9.13 17.88 -6.36
CA ALA A 79 10.43 17.69 -7.02
C ALA A 79 11.23 16.56 -6.36
N MET A 80 11.35 16.58 -5.02
CA MET A 80 12.06 15.56 -4.23
C MET A 80 11.43 14.17 -4.36
N ARG A 81 10.11 14.10 -4.35
CA ARG A 81 9.36 12.86 -4.55
C ARG A 81 9.63 12.25 -5.93
N ASN A 82 9.63 13.07 -6.98
CA ASN A 82 9.91 12.63 -8.35
C ASN A 82 11.36 12.17 -8.53
N GLU A 83 12.28 12.79 -7.83
CA GLU A 83 13.70 12.40 -7.84
C GLU A 83 13.90 11.06 -7.13
N LEU A 84 13.37 10.92 -5.92
CA LEU A 84 13.39 9.67 -5.17
C LEU A 84 12.72 8.51 -5.94
N GLN A 85 11.61 8.77 -6.63
CA GLN A 85 10.96 7.79 -7.49
C GLN A 85 11.88 7.29 -8.59
N ARG A 86 12.62 8.21 -9.27
CA ARG A 86 13.55 7.86 -10.33
C ARG A 86 14.74 7.06 -9.82
N GLU A 87 15.29 7.45 -8.69
CA GLU A 87 16.38 6.73 -8.04
C GLU A 87 15.97 5.32 -7.62
N PHE A 88 14.80 5.19 -6.97
CA PHE A 88 14.29 3.89 -6.55
C PHE A 88 13.97 2.99 -7.74
N ALA A 89 13.50 3.54 -8.86
CA ALA A 89 13.30 2.78 -10.09
C ALA A 89 14.61 2.17 -10.63
N GLN A 90 15.74 2.84 -10.42
CA GLN A 90 17.06 2.35 -10.85
C GLN A 90 17.65 1.33 -9.87
N VAL A 91 17.55 1.61 -8.57
CA VAL A 91 18.18 0.79 -7.52
C VAL A 91 17.33 -0.44 -7.17
N LEU A 92 16.01 -0.34 -7.35
CA LEU A 92 15.02 -1.35 -6.96
C LEU A 92 14.12 -1.72 -8.15
N PRO A 93 14.59 -2.47 -9.14
CA PRO A 93 13.78 -2.82 -10.31
C PRO A 93 12.54 -3.67 -9.96
N ALA A 94 12.53 -4.33 -8.80
CA ALA A 94 11.37 -5.06 -8.28
C ALA A 94 10.36 -4.17 -7.54
N ALA A 95 10.73 -2.92 -7.22
CA ALA A 95 9.81 -2.01 -6.55
C ALA A 95 8.69 -1.56 -7.49
N ARG A 96 7.47 -1.56 -6.97
CA ARG A 96 6.26 -1.19 -7.71
C ARG A 96 5.59 0.05 -7.13
N LEU A 97 5.74 0.26 -5.83
CA LEU A 97 5.04 1.30 -5.09
C LEU A 97 5.97 1.99 -4.11
N LEU A 98 5.90 3.31 -4.08
CA LEU A 98 6.47 4.18 -3.06
C LEU A 98 5.30 4.85 -2.33
N GLU A 99 5.15 4.56 -1.05
CA GLU A 99 4.08 5.06 -0.21
C GLU A 99 4.64 5.91 0.92
N PHE A 100 4.14 7.13 1.06
CA PHE A 100 4.46 8.05 2.13
C PHE A 100 3.36 8.01 3.19
N LYS A 101 3.71 7.59 4.40
CA LYS A 101 2.85 7.55 5.59
C LYS A 101 3.28 8.62 6.57
N PHE A 102 2.35 9.10 7.36
CA PHE A 102 2.59 10.13 8.34
C PHE A 102 2.17 9.67 9.73
N ILE A 103 3.03 9.92 10.71
CA ILE A 103 2.85 9.53 12.11
C ILE A 103 2.77 10.81 12.94
N THR A 104 1.76 10.93 13.76
CA THR A 104 1.56 12.05 14.68
C THR A 104 2.46 11.94 15.92
N ASP A 105 2.47 12.97 16.76
CA ASP A 105 3.29 13.01 17.97
C ASP A 105 2.92 11.91 18.99
N ASP A 106 1.69 11.42 18.95
CA ASP A 106 1.19 10.30 19.76
C ASP A 106 1.44 8.93 19.11
N ASP A 107 2.32 8.85 18.11
CA ASP A 107 2.68 7.66 17.34
C ASP A 107 1.50 7.02 16.57
N THR A 108 0.43 7.77 16.34
CA THR A 108 -0.70 7.31 15.52
C THR A 108 -0.40 7.52 14.04
N VAL A 109 -0.52 6.46 13.23
CA VAL A 109 -0.42 6.56 11.78
C VAL A 109 -1.68 7.24 11.24
N LEU A 110 -1.50 8.36 10.54
CA LEU A 110 -2.61 9.07 9.90
C LEU A 110 -3.30 8.20 8.85
N LYS A 111 -4.62 8.27 8.83
CA LYS A 111 -5.42 7.64 7.76
C LYS A 111 -5.17 8.35 6.45
N GLY A 112 -4.76 7.58 5.46
CA GLY A 112 -4.36 8.06 4.15
C GLY A 112 -2.86 7.93 3.93
N SER A 113 -2.47 8.11 2.71
CA SER A 113 -1.08 8.08 2.28
C SER A 113 -0.95 8.88 0.99
N ASP A 114 0.26 9.31 0.70
CA ASP A 114 0.60 9.73 -0.65
C ASP A 114 1.36 8.59 -1.32
N THR A 115 1.00 8.27 -2.55
CA THR A 115 1.45 7.06 -3.21
C THR A 115 1.98 7.38 -4.61
N MET A 116 3.12 6.81 -4.95
CA MET A 116 3.73 6.92 -6.27
C MET A 116 4.07 5.52 -6.80
N LEU A 117 3.90 5.30 -8.10
CA LEU A 117 4.43 4.10 -8.76
C LEU A 117 5.91 4.24 -9.01
N ILE A 118 6.66 3.17 -8.77
CA ILE A 118 8.06 3.05 -9.15
C ILE A 118 8.11 2.22 -10.44
N GLY A 119 8.77 2.74 -11.47
CA GLY A 119 9.03 2.01 -12.72
C GLY A 119 7.81 1.74 -13.61
N GLY A 120 6.68 2.41 -13.32
CA GLY A 120 5.46 2.34 -14.13
C GLY A 120 5.04 3.72 -14.64
N SER A 121 4.30 3.77 -15.74
CA SER A 121 3.66 5.00 -16.21
C SER A 121 2.33 5.23 -15.51
N ALA A 122 1.83 6.48 -15.55
CA ALA A 122 0.48 6.79 -15.10
C ALA A 122 -0.59 5.96 -15.86
N ALA A 123 -0.25 5.47 -17.06
CA ALA A 123 -1.07 4.56 -17.84
C ALA A 123 -1.20 3.18 -17.16
N ASP A 124 -0.12 2.66 -16.56
CA ASP A 124 -0.13 1.36 -15.84
C ASP A 124 -1.01 1.42 -14.58
N LEU A 125 -1.05 2.58 -13.89
CA LEU A 125 -2.00 2.83 -12.79
C LEU A 125 -3.44 2.84 -13.27
N ALA A 126 -3.70 3.57 -14.36
CA ALA A 126 -5.03 3.68 -14.94
C ALA A 126 -5.52 2.33 -15.47
N GLU A 127 -4.63 1.51 -16.00
CA GLU A 127 -4.93 0.17 -16.50
C GLU A 127 -5.27 -0.77 -15.33
N ARG A 128 -4.48 -0.77 -14.26
CA ARG A 128 -4.78 -1.51 -13.02
C ARG A 128 -6.07 -1.08 -12.33
N GLN A 129 -6.42 0.21 -12.40
CA GLN A 129 -7.71 0.71 -11.91
C GLN A 129 -8.87 0.37 -12.85
N ARG A 130 -8.63 0.23 -14.17
CA ARG A 130 -9.64 -0.20 -15.15
C ARG A 130 -10.04 -1.66 -14.96
N ASP A 131 -9.14 -2.51 -14.46
CA ASP A 131 -9.41 -3.92 -14.19
C ASP A 131 -10.24 -4.13 -12.91
N LEU A 132 -10.51 -3.07 -12.14
CA LEU A 132 -11.39 -3.15 -10.99
C LEU A 132 -12.85 -3.10 -11.43
N THR A 133 -13.51 -4.25 -11.38
CA THR A 133 -14.96 -4.35 -11.59
C THR A 133 -15.68 -4.00 -10.28
N PRO A 134 -16.58 -3.02 -10.26
CA PRO A 134 -17.36 -2.72 -9.08
C PRO A 134 -18.31 -3.88 -8.75
N VAL A 135 -18.20 -4.41 -7.55
CA VAL A 135 -19.06 -5.49 -7.03
C VAL A 135 -19.92 -4.92 -5.92
N MET A 136 -21.24 -5.03 -6.08
CA MET A 136 -22.20 -4.68 -5.02
C MET A 136 -22.57 -5.94 -4.22
N ALA A 137 -22.28 -5.93 -2.93
CA ALA A 137 -22.68 -6.99 -2.00
C ALA A 137 -23.53 -6.42 -0.86
N ARG A 138 -24.56 -7.17 -0.46
CA ARG A 138 -25.33 -6.87 0.75
C ARG A 138 -24.64 -7.56 1.92
N LEU A 139 -24.10 -6.76 2.85
CA LEU A 139 -23.38 -7.24 4.01
C LEU A 139 -24.26 -7.17 5.25
N GLY A 140 -24.22 -8.23 6.06
CA GLY A 140 -24.89 -8.27 7.36
C GLY A 140 -24.12 -7.46 8.43
N PRO A 141 -24.73 -7.25 9.61
CA PRO A 141 -24.11 -6.50 10.69
C PRO A 141 -22.76 -7.08 11.14
N VAL A 142 -22.60 -8.39 11.13
CA VAL A 142 -21.35 -9.09 11.51
C VAL A 142 -20.25 -8.82 10.50
N ASP A 143 -20.59 -8.85 9.20
CA ASP A 143 -19.63 -8.57 8.13
C ASP A 143 -19.15 -7.12 8.20
N LEU A 144 -20.09 -6.17 8.40
CA LEU A 144 -19.77 -4.77 8.56
C LEU A 144 -18.89 -4.53 9.78
N TRP A 145 -19.18 -5.17 10.90
CA TRP A 145 -18.37 -5.08 12.11
C TRP A 145 -16.95 -5.61 11.88
N THR A 146 -16.81 -6.70 11.14
CA THR A 146 -15.49 -7.27 10.76
C THR A 146 -14.69 -6.26 9.93
N LEU A 147 -15.31 -5.66 8.90
CA LEU A 147 -14.63 -4.66 8.07
C LEU A 147 -14.26 -3.41 8.87
N ASP A 148 -15.17 -2.93 9.72
CA ASP A 148 -14.93 -1.75 10.57
C ASP A 148 -13.82 -2.03 11.61
N THR A 149 -13.70 -3.28 12.09
CA THR A 149 -12.58 -3.70 12.95
C THR A 149 -11.25 -3.62 12.22
N LEU A 150 -11.17 -4.08 10.98
CA LEU A 150 -9.95 -3.97 10.16
C LEU A 150 -9.56 -2.50 9.90
N ILE A 151 -10.55 -1.64 9.70
CA ILE A 151 -10.32 -0.20 9.54
C ILE A 151 -9.82 0.41 10.85
N THR A 152 -10.43 0.05 11.98
CA THR A 152 -10.03 0.56 13.30
C THR A 152 -8.63 0.09 13.69
N ALA A 153 -8.26 -1.14 13.32
CA ALA A 153 -6.93 -1.69 13.52
C ALA A 153 -5.86 -1.10 12.58
N GLY A 154 -6.24 -0.20 11.66
CA GLY A 154 -5.31 0.41 10.70
C GLY A 154 -4.85 -0.53 9.57
N ILE A 155 -5.48 -1.69 9.43
CA ILE A 155 -5.16 -2.68 8.38
C ILE A 155 -5.69 -2.21 7.02
N ALA A 156 -6.82 -1.50 7.00
CA ALA A 156 -7.43 -0.96 5.81
C ALA A 156 -7.90 0.49 6.03
N ALA A 157 -7.81 1.33 5.01
CA ALA A 157 -8.24 2.73 5.10
C ALA A 157 -9.77 2.90 4.94
N ASN A 158 -10.44 1.95 4.29
CA ASN A 158 -11.87 1.98 4.03
C ASN A 158 -12.42 0.54 3.84
N ARG A 159 -13.77 0.42 3.76
CA ARG A 159 -14.44 -0.88 3.61
C ARG A 159 -14.07 -1.62 2.31
N ALA A 160 -13.88 -0.90 1.21
CA ALA A 160 -13.48 -1.53 -0.06
C ALA A 160 -12.08 -2.13 0.04
N GLU A 161 -11.16 -1.45 0.70
CA GLU A 161 -9.81 -1.95 0.97
C GLU A 161 -9.83 -3.12 1.96
N ALA A 162 -10.65 -3.06 3.01
CA ALA A 162 -10.85 -4.16 3.94
C ALA A 162 -11.37 -5.43 3.24
N VAL A 163 -12.32 -5.28 2.30
CA VAL A 163 -12.80 -6.42 1.49
C VAL A 163 -11.68 -6.99 0.63
N ARG A 164 -10.88 -6.15 -0.05
CA ARG A 164 -9.74 -6.60 -0.84
C ARG A 164 -8.71 -7.35 0.00
N TRP A 165 -8.44 -6.85 1.19
CA TRP A 165 -7.53 -7.48 2.15
C TRP A 165 -8.02 -8.89 2.54
N VAL A 166 -9.30 -9.03 2.89
CA VAL A 166 -9.90 -10.33 3.24
C VAL A 166 -9.83 -11.31 2.06
N LEU A 167 -10.14 -10.85 0.84
CA LEU A 167 -10.07 -11.67 -0.37
C LEU A 167 -8.64 -12.11 -0.68
N ALA A 168 -7.63 -11.25 -0.43
CA ALA A 168 -6.23 -11.62 -0.57
C ALA A 168 -5.87 -12.76 0.41
N ARG A 169 -6.28 -12.67 1.66
CA ARG A 169 -6.07 -13.75 2.66
C ARG A 169 -6.77 -15.06 2.31
N ILE A 170 -7.91 -15.01 1.64
CA ILE A 170 -8.57 -16.22 1.13
C ILE A 170 -7.72 -16.87 0.03
N ARG A 171 -7.17 -16.08 -0.90
CA ARG A 171 -6.33 -16.56 -2.00
C ARG A 171 -5.05 -17.25 -1.55
N GLU A 172 -4.50 -16.85 -0.42
CA GLU A 172 -3.30 -17.46 0.19
C GLU A 172 -3.56 -18.86 0.79
N ARG A 173 -4.83 -19.23 1.01
CA ARG A 173 -5.16 -20.52 1.62
C ARG A 173 -4.95 -21.67 0.63
N PRO A 174 -4.23 -22.75 1.05
CA PRO A 174 -3.99 -23.91 0.17
C PRO A 174 -5.28 -24.55 -0.36
N ALA A 175 -6.35 -24.51 0.45
CA ALA A 175 -7.66 -25.02 0.03
C ALA A 175 -8.26 -24.20 -1.13
N TYR A 176 -8.08 -22.87 -1.12
CA TYR A 176 -8.53 -22.01 -2.20
C TYR A 176 -7.71 -22.20 -3.47
N GLN A 177 -6.39 -22.37 -3.36
CA GLN A 177 -5.52 -22.62 -4.51
C GLN A 177 -5.93 -23.90 -5.24
N LYS A 178 -6.17 -24.99 -4.50
CA LYS A 178 -6.69 -26.24 -5.07
C LYS A 178 -8.07 -26.08 -5.71
N LEU A 179 -8.94 -25.27 -5.10
CA LEU A 179 -10.25 -24.99 -5.69
C LEU A 179 -10.14 -24.18 -6.99
N SER A 180 -9.24 -23.21 -7.03
CA SER A 180 -8.98 -22.39 -8.22
C SER A 180 -8.42 -23.19 -9.38
N GLU A 181 -7.52 -24.15 -9.11
CA GLU A 181 -7.01 -25.09 -10.12
C GLU A 181 -8.15 -25.93 -10.72
N ARG A 182 -9.02 -26.50 -9.85
CA ARG A 182 -10.18 -27.29 -10.30
C ARG A 182 -11.18 -26.46 -11.10
N ALA A 183 -11.38 -25.20 -10.73
CA ALA A 183 -12.27 -24.30 -11.46
C ALA A 183 -11.75 -24.02 -12.89
N ARG A 184 -10.43 -23.86 -13.06
CA ARG A 184 -9.82 -23.70 -14.39
C ARG A 184 -10.00 -24.95 -15.26
N GLU A 185 -9.75 -26.14 -14.69
CA GLU A 185 -9.98 -27.42 -15.39
C GLU A 185 -11.44 -27.55 -15.89
N LEU A 186 -12.40 -27.11 -15.07
CA LEU A 186 -13.81 -27.11 -15.44
C LEU A 186 -14.12 -26.10 -16.55
N ASP A 187 -13.53 -24.93 -16.54
CA ASP A 187 -13.75 -23.93 -17.59
C ASP A 187 -13.12 -24.36 -18.93
N GLU A 188 -11.95 -25.00 -18.89
CA GLU A 188 -11.34 -25.63 -20.08
C GLU A 188 -12.21 -26.74 -20.66
N LEU A 189 -12.81 -27.57 -19.81
CA LEU A 189 -13.74 -28.58 -20.23
C LEU A 189 -15.03 -28.01 -20.88
N LYS A 190 -15.58 -26.94 -20.28
CA LYS A 190 -16.75 -26.25 -20.84
C LYS A 190 -16.48 -25.61 -22.20
N ALA A 191 -15.25 -25.12 -22.42
CA ALA A 191 -14.86 -24.51 -23.69
C ALA A 191 -14.76 -25.54 -24.85
N GLN A 192 -14.82 -26.83 -24.54
CA GLN A 192 -14.77 -27.93 -25.55
C GLN A 192 -16.18 -28.38 -26.04
N PHE A 193 -17.24 -27.83 -25.43
CA PHE A 193 -18.63 -28.07 -25.79
C PHE A 193 -19.28 -26.82 -26.38
#